data_b9c364d2febb75669cf4e88fd3ce44bc
#
_entry.id   b9c364d2febb75669cf4e88fd3ce44bc
#
_cell.length_a   1.000
_cell.length_b   1.000
_cell.length_c   1.000
_cell.angle_alpha   90.00
_cell.angle_beta   90.00
_cell.angle_gamma   90.00
#
_symmetry.space_group_name_H-M   'P 1'
#
loop_
_entity.id
_entity.type
_entity.pdbx_description
1 polymer ?
#
loop_
_entity_poly.entity_id
_entity_poly.type
_entity_poly.pdbx_seq_one_letter_code
_entity_poly.pdbx_strand_id
1 'polypeptide(L)'
;MTKIAIVDYGMGNLRSVAQALMAVAPEADVRISAQADEIRAADRVVLPGQGAMPDCMAAFDQSGLRDAVLEASRTKPMLGVCVGEQMLLERSTEARVGEQYTLGLGLIKGDVIRFDLEGQLQPDGSRYKVPQMGWNRVHQSRAHALWERVPDQAYFYFVHSYYAQPENAEESVGETEYGVRFTCAIARDNIFATQFHPEKSAQAGLQIYRNFVHWNP
;
A
#
# COMPACT_ATOMS: atom_id res chain seq x y z
N MET A 1 -24.38 -6.53 5.20
CA MET A 1 -23.48 -6.73 4.06
C MET A 1 -22.40 -5.69 4.17
N THR A 2 -21.13 -6.10 4.31
CA THR A 2 -20.00 -5.19 4.47
C THR A 2 -19.78 -4.39 3.19
N LYS A 3 -19.70 -3.06 3.31
CA LYS A 3 -19.43 -2.15 2.19
C LYS A 3 -17.97 -1.82 2.14
N ILE A 4 -17.33 -2.05 1.00
CA ILE A 4 -15.90 -1.78 0.78
C ILE A 4 -15.78 -0.77 -0.36
N ALA A 5 -15.25 0.42 -0.08
CA ALA A 5 -14.96 1.42 -1.09
C ALA A 5 -13.50 1.34 -1.52
N ILE A 6 -13.26 1.19 -2.82
CA ILE A 6 -11.97 1.35 -3.45
C ILE A 6 -11.93 2.77 -4.01
N VAL A 7 -11.02 3.59 -3.50
CA VAL A 7 -10.94 5.01 -3.86
C VAL A 7 -10.47 5.17 -5.30
N ASP A 8 -11.31 5.77 -6.14
CA ASP A 8 -11.02 6.10 -7.52
C ASP A 8 -10.71 7.59 -7.68
N TYR A 9 -9.45 7.92 -7.67
CA TYR A 9 -8.94 9.26 -7.97
C TYR A 9 -8.23 9.32 -9.33
N GLY A 10 -8.50 8.35 -10.20
CA GLY A 10 -7.95 8.25 -11.55
C GLY A 10 -6.63 7.47 -11.65
N MET A 11 -6.08 6.99 -10.53
CA MET A 11 -4.80 6.24 -10.50
C MET A 11 -4.96 4.93 -9.73
N GLY A 12 -4.25 3.90 -10.16
CA GLY A 12 -4.21 2.61 -9.46
C GLY A 12 -4.81 1.44 -10.24
N ASN A 13 -4.50 0.23 -9.78
CA ASN A 13 -4.99 -1.03 -10.38
C ASN A 13 -6.37 -1.41 -9.82
N LEU A 14 -7.33 -0.49 -9.93
CA LEU A 14 -8.65 -0.56 -9.28
C LEU A 14 -9.41 -1.85 -9.57
N ARG A 15 -9.43 -2.26 -10.85
CA ARG A 15 -10.19 -3.44 -11.28
C ARG A 15 -9.65 -4.74 -10.69
N SER A 16 -8.32 -4.91 -10.68
CA SER A 16 -7.71 -6.11 -10.10
C SER A 16 -7.89 -6.18 -8.58
N VAL A 17 -7.83 -5.04 -7.89
CA VAL A 17 -8.14 -4.93 -6.46
C VAL A 17 -9.61 -5.32 -6.20
N ALA A 18 -10.55 -4.78 -6.98
CA ALA A 18 -11.96 -5.11 -6.86
C ALA A 18 -12.23 -6.61 -7.11
N GLN A 19 -11.64 -7.17 -8.17
CA GLN A 19 -11.79 -8.59 -8.48
C GLN A 19 -11.23 -9.49 -7.37
N ALA A 20 -10.07 -9.14 -6.79
CA ALA A 20 -9.49 -9.89 -5.68
C ALA A 20 -10.38 -9.84 -4.43
N LEU A 21 -10.94 -8.68 -4.08
CA LEU A 21 -11.88 -8.52 -2.97
C LEU A 21 -13.18 -9.31 -3.20
N MET A 22 -13.79 -9.20 -4.38
CA MET A 22 -15.00 -9.96 -4.73
C MET A 22 -14.76 -11.47 -4.70
N ALA A 23 -13.58 -11.93 -5.10
CA ALA A 23 -13.23 -13.36 -5.07
C ALA A 23 -13.11 -13.92 -3.64
N VAL A 24 -12.71 -13.11 -2.65
CA VAL A 24 -12.55 -13.56 -1.27
C VAL A 24 -13.74 -13.25 -0.38
N ALA A 25 -14.61 -12.33 -0.80
CA ALA A 25 -15.79 -11.87 -0.07
C ALA A 25 -16.96 -11.62 -1.04
N PRO A 26 -17.52 -12.68 -1.66
CA PRO A 26 -18.60 -12.55 -2.63
C PRO A 26 -19.89 -11.97 -2.03
N GLU A 27 -20.04 -12.00 -0.71
CA GLU A 27 -21.15 -11.39 0.03
C GLU A 27 -20.96 -9.90 0.35
N ALA A 28 -19.75 -9.32 0.09
CA ALA A 28 -19.50 -7.90 0.34
C ALA A 28 -19.97 -7.03 -0.84
N ASP A 29 -20.39 -5.79 -0.53
CA ASP A 29 -20.65 -4.75 -1.53
C ASP A 29 -19.32 -4.01 -1.83
N VAL A 30 -18.60 -4.49 -2.83
CA VAL A 30 -17.31 -3.90 -3.25
C VAL A 30 -17.55 -2.91 -4.38
N ARG A 31 -17.19 -1.65 -4.16
CA ARG A 31 -17.36 -0.56 -5.13
C ARG A 31 -16.07 0.18 -5.40
N ILE A 32 -15.79 0.42 -6.67
CA ILE A 32 -14.83 1.44 -7.11
C ILE A 32 -15.60 2.77 -7.14
N SER A 33 -15.18 3.75 -6.37
CA SER A 33 -15.94 4.98 -6.21
C SER A 33 -15.08 6.24 -6.26
N ALA A 34 -15.52 7.19 -7.07
CA ALA A 34 -15.04 8.57 -7.12
C ALA A 34 -15.98 9.53 -6.35
N GLN A 35 -16.86 9.01 -5.49
CA GLN A 35 -17.83 9.81 -4.75
C GLN A 35 -17.48 9.84 -3.26
N ALA A 36 -17.25 11.04 -2.71
CA ALA A 36 -16.88 11.24 -1.31
C ALA A 36 -17.91 10.62 -0.34
N ASP A 37 -19.20 10.74 -0.64
CA ASP A 37 -20.27 10.21 0.21
C ASP A 37 -20.30 8.67 0.23
N GLU A 38 -19.96 8.00 -0.87
CA GLU A 38 -19.82 6.54 -0.88
C GLU A 38 -18.62 6.08 -0.04
N ILE A 39 -17.49 6.81 -0.08
CA ILE A 39 -16.32 6.54 0.76
C ILE A 39 -16.70 6.73 2.25
N ARG A 40 -17.43 7.80 2.58
CA ARG A 40 -17.92 8.03 3.94
C ARG A 40 -18.92 6.97 4.40
N ALA A 41 -19.74 6.45 3.49
CA ALA A 41 -20.74 5.45 3.81
C ALA A 41 -20.20 4.01 3.84
N ALA A 42 -18.97 3.78 3.39
CA ALA A 42 -18.34 2.47 3.41
C ALA A 42 -17.94 2.05 4.84
N ASP A 43 -17.91 0.73 5.07
CA ASP A 43 -17.41 0.17 6.32
C ASP A 43 -15.88 0.03 6.31
N ARG A 44 -15.27 -0.10 5.12
CA ARG A 44 -13.83 -0.28 4.89
C ARG A 44 -13.40 0.48 3.64
N VAL A 45 -12.16 0.96 3.64
CA VAL A 45 -11.63 1.75 2.52
C VAL A 45 -10.31 1.16 2.02
N VAL A 46 -10.18 1.04 0.71
CA VAL A 46 -8.91 0.68 0.06
C VAL A 46 -8.41 1.89 -0.71
N LEU A 47 -7.18 2.29 -0.45
CA LEU A 47 -6.46 3.35 -1.16
C LEU A 47 -5.38 2.72 -2.05
N PRO A 48 -5.67 2.40 -3.30
CA PRO A 48 -4.66 1.94 -4.25
C PRO A 48 -3.86 3.12 -4.80
N GLY A 49 -2.68 2.83 -5.35
CA GLY A 49 -1.90 3.81 -6.09
C GLY A 49 -1.01 3.12 -7.10
N GLN A 50 -0.73 3.78 -8.23
CA GLN A 50 0.16 3.27 -9.26
C GLN A 50 0.84 4.42 -9.98
N GLY A 51 2.09 4.22 -10.38
CA GLY A 51 2.90 5.24 -11.06
C GLY A 51 3.77 6.01 -10.08
N ALA A 52 4.02 7.28 -10.34
CA ALA A 52 4.83 8.13 -9.49
C ALA A 52 3.99 8.78 -8.37
N MET A 53 4.53 8.87 -7.16
CA MET A 53 3.83 9.47 -6.03
C MET A 53 3.39 10.93 -6.28
N PRO A 54 4.19 11.82 -6.93
CA PRO A 54 3.75 13.18 -7.23
C PRO A 54 2.52 13.25 -8.15
N ASP A 55 2.38 12.28 -9.07
CA ASP A 55 1.22 12.23 -9.95
C ASP A 55 -0.01 11.70 -9.22
N CYS A 56 0.18 10.68 -8.37
CA CYS A 56 -0.88 10.17 -7.51
C CYS A 56 -1.40 11.25 -6.56
N MET A 57 -0.53 12.00 -5.88
CA MET A 57 -0.94 13.07 -4.97
C MET A 57 -1.65 14.20 -5.70
N ALA A 58 -1.16 14.61 -6.88
CA ALA A 58 -1.82 15.65 -7.67
C ALA A 58 -3.22 15.22 -8.14
N ALA A 59 -3.36 13.98 -8.65
CA ALA A 59 -4.66 13.45 -9.05
C ALA A 59 -5.61 13.31 -7.85
N PHE A 60 -5.08 12.87 -6.71
CA PHE A 60 -5.85 12.74 -5.47
C PHE A 60 -6.38 14.09 -4.97
N ASP A 61 -5.55 15.13 -4.97
CA ASP A 61 -5.96 16.48 -4.58
C ASP A 61 -7.01 17.06 -5.54
N GLN A 62 -6.88 16.80 -6.84
CA GLN A 62 -7.85 17.25 -7.85
C GLN A 62 -9.18 16.48 -7.77
N SER A 63 -9.19 15.26 -7.27
CA SER A 63 -10.40 14.43 -7.17
C SER A 63 -11.44 14.94 -6.17
N GLY A 64 -11.02 15.77 -5.20
CA GLY A 64 -11.88 16.22 -4.10
C GLY A 64 -12.17 15.14 -3.05
N LEU A 65 -11.48 14.00 -3.09
CA LEU A 65 -11.73 12.86 -2.17
C LEU A 65 -10.90 12.93 -0.88
N ARG A 66 -9.98 13.90 -0.78
CA ARG A 66 -9.02 14.00 0.33
C ARG A 66 -9.70 13.98 1.70
N ASP A 67 -10.70 14.83 1.91
CA ASP A 67 -11.39 14.92 3.21
C ASP A 67 -12.11 13.62 3.57
N ALA A 68 -12.79 12.99 2.62
CA ALA A 68 -13.49 11.73 2.86
C ALA A 68 -12.53 10.59 3.22
N VAL A 69 -11.36 10.52 2.58
CA VAL A 69 -10.32 9.53 2.88
C VAL A 69 -9.68 9.82 4.25
N LEU A 70 -9.38 11.07 4.57
CA LEU A 70 -8.84 11.47 5.89
C LEU A 70 -9.86 11.22 7.02
N GLU A 71 -11.15 11.44 6.80
CA GLU A 71 -12.20 11.07 7.76
C GLU A 71 -12.25 9.54 7.95
N ALA A 72 -12.23 8.78 6.85
CA ALA A 72 -12.24 7.32 6.89
C ALA A 72 -11.02 6.76 7.62
N SER A 73 -9.83 7.33 7.42
CA SER A 73 -8.59 6.89 8.05
C SER A 73 -8.59 6.96 9.58
N ARG A 74 -9.49 7.74 10.17
CA ARG A 74 -9.61 7.91 11.63
C ARG A 74 -10.47 6.84 12.30
N THR A 75 -11.37 6.20 11.56
CA THR A 75 -12.44 5.40 12.17
C THR A 75 -12.71 4.07 11.47
N LYS A 76 -12.17 3.85 10.26
CA LYS A 76 -12.47 2.68 9.44
C LYS A 76 -11.21 1.90 9.12
N PRO A 77 -11.30 0.57 9.05
CA PRO A 77 -10.21 -0.22 8.50
C PRO A 77 -9.83 0.29 7.10
N MET A 78 -8.56 0.66 6.94
CA MET A 78 -8.01 1.19 5.69
C MET A 78 -6.85 0.32 5.21
N LEU A 79 -6.85 -0.01 3.92
CA LEU A 79 -5.78 -0.74 3.26
C LEU A 79 -5.13 0.14 2.17
N GLY A 80 -3.86 0.53 2.36
CA GLY A 80 -3.04 1.14 1.33
C GLY A 80 -2.36 0.08 0.45
N VAL A 81 -2.28 0.29 -0.87
CA VAL A 81 -1.64 -0.66 -1.79
C VAL A 81 -0.68 0.07 -2.72
N CYS A 82 0.58 -0.37 -2.72
CA CYS A 82 1.68 0.14 -3.54
C CYS A 82 1.92 1.65 -3.30
N VAL A 83 1.74 2.53 -4.29
CA VAL A 83 1.84 3.98 -4.07
C VAL A 83 0.81 4.46 -3.04
N GLY A 84 -0.32 3.75 -2.86
CA GLY A 84 -1.26 4.02 -1.78
C GLY A 84 -0.65 3.87 -0.37
N GLU A 85 0.31 2.96 -0.15
CA GLU A 85 1.12 2.94 1.07
C GLU A 85 1.99 4.20 1.18
N GLN A 86 2.68 4.55 0.11
CA GLN A 86 3.59 5.70 0.08
C GLN A 86 2.86 7.02 0.36
N MET A 87 1.64 7.18 -0.17
CA MET A 87 0.81 8.36 0.07
C MET A 87 0.45 8.57 1.54
N LEU A 88 0.48 7.52 2.39
CA LEU A 88 0.17 7.66 3.82
C LEU A 88 1.28 8.34 4.60
N LEU A 89 2.52 8.35 4.11
CA LEU A 89 3.67 8.96 4.77
C LEU A 89 3.63 10.49 4.67
N GLU A 90 4.57 11.17 5.35
CA GLU A 90 4.65 12.62 5.35
C GLU A 90 5.12 13.17 4.01
N ARG A 91 6.13 12.53 3.41
CA ARG A 91 6.73 13.01 2.14
C ARG A 91 7.53 11.92 1.44
N SER A 92 7.80 12.17 0.16
CA SER A 92 8.64 11.34 -0.68
C SER A 92 9.77 12.13 -1.32
N THR A 93 10.93 11.50 -1.46
CA THR A 93 12.04 12.02 -2.29
C THR A 93 11.76 11.89 -3.79
N GLU A 94 10.68 11.18 -4.19
CA GLU A 94 10.16 11.24 -5.54
C GLU A 94 9.39 12.55 -5.72
N ALA A 95 10.00 13.51 -6.42
CA ALA A 95 9.47 14.86 -6.58
C ALA A 95 9.56 15.32 -8.02
N ARG A 96 8.75 16.32 -8.38
CA ARG A 96 8.83 16.98 -9.70
C ARG A 96 10.10 17.81 -9.81
N VAL A 97 10.49 18.06 -11.03
CA VAL A 97 11.65 18.93 -11.31
C VAL A 97 11.47 20.30 -10.65
N GLY A 98 12.44 20.66 -9.79
CA GLY A 98 12.41 21.91 -9.03
C GLY A 98 11.77 21.80 -7.64
N GLU A 99 11.18 20.67 -7.29
CA GLU A 99 10.68 20.36 -5.96
C GLU A 99 11.67 19.47 -5.19
N GLN A 100 11.76 19.65 -3.89
CA GLN A 100 12.62 18.83 -3.04
C GLN A 100 11.92 17.53 -2.61
N TYR A 101 10.61 17.60 -2.36
CA TYR A 101 9.77 16.50 -1.88
C TYR A 101 8.37 16.59 -2.46
N THR A 102 7.72 15.44 -2.57
CA THR A 102 6.26 15.35 -2.70
C THR A 102 5.66 15.12 -1.32
N LEU A 103 4.74 15.98 -0.90
CA LEU A 103 4.02 15.79 0.36
C LEU A 103 2.99 14.68 0.23
N GLY A 104 2.92 13.81 1.24
CA GLY A 104 1.89 12.79 1.39
C GLY A 104 0.71 13.24 2.24
N LEU A 105 0.01 12.28 2.83
CA LEU A 105 -1.15 12.51 3.69
C LEU A 105 -0.74 12.76 5.16
N GLY A 106 0.49 12.42 5.55
CA GLY A 106 1.00 12.61 6.90
C GLY A 106 0.28 11.76 7.96
N LEU A 107 -0.35 10.66 7.54
CA LEU A 107 -1.02 9.74 8.47
C LEU A 107 0.00 8.86 9.22
N ILE A 108 1.14 8.61 8.63
CA ILE A 108 2.27 7.87 9.22
C ILE A 108 3.50 8.75 9.09
N LYS A 109 4.23 8.95 10.19
CA LYS A 109 5.46 9.72 10.18
C LYS A 109 6.58 8.98 9.49
N GLY A 110 7.34 9.69 8.68
CA GLY A 110 8.48 9.17 7.95
C GLY A 110 8.47 9.53 6.48
N ASP A 111 9.47 9.03 5.79
CA ASP A 111 9.77 9.39 4.41
C ASP A 111 9.59 8.19 3.47
N VAL A 112 9.31 8.50 2.21
CA VAL A 112 9.46 7.54 1.10
C VAL A 112 10.76 7.87 0.38
N ILE A 113 11.67 6.89 0.31
CA ILE A 113 13.01 7.10 -0.23
C ILE A 113 13.28 6.18 -1.42
N ARG A 114 14.16 6.62 -2.31
CA ARG A 114 14.58 5.84 -3.47
C ARG A 114 15.60 4.76 -3.08
N PHE A 115 15.56 3.62 -3.75
CA PHE A 115 16.65 2.65 -3.67
C PHE A 115 17.97 3.27 -4.14
N ASP A 116 18.98 3.16 -3.28
CA ASP A 116 20.38 3.44 -3.62
C ASP A 116 21.16 2.11 -3.67
N LEU A 117 21.22 1.54 -4.88
CA LEU A 117 21.83 0.23 -5.16
C LEU A 117 22.98 0.35 -6.16
N GLU A 118 23.51 1.56 -6.34
CA GLU A 118 24.62 1.77 -7.28
C GLU A 118 25.86 0.95 -6.88
N GLY A 119 26.38 0.20 -7.83
CA GLY A 119 27.55 -0.66 -7.61
C GLY A 119 27.28 -1.98 -6.89
N GLN A 120 26.05 -2.21 -6.37
CA GLN A 120 25.72 -3.45 -5.68
C GLN A 120 25.42 -4.58 -6.68
N LEU A 121 25.86 -5.80 -6.33
CA LEU A 121 25.64 -7.01 -7.11
C LEU A 121 24.73 -7.98 -6.36
N GLN A 122 23.86 -8.65 -7.10
CA GLN A 122 23.08 -9.77 -6.61
C GLN A 122 23.97 -10.99 -6.35
N PRO A 123 23.50 -12.01 -5.60
CA PRO A 123 24.29 -13.23 -5.34
C PRO A 123 24.77 -13.97 -6.59
N ASP A 124 24.07 -13.82 -7.72
CA ASP A 124 24.43 -14.40 -9.02
C ASP A 124 25.44 -13.56 -9.82
N GLY A 125 25.89 -12.42 -9.27
CA GLY A 125 26.83 -11.49 -9.91
C GLY A 125 26.16 -10.46 -10.84
N SER A 126 24.86 -10.52 -11.04
CA SER A 126 24.12 -9.50 -11.81
C SER A 126 23.93 -8.21 -10.98
N ARG A 127 23.71 -7.08 -11.66
CA ARG A 127 23.43 -5.82 -10.97
C ARG A 127 21.98 -5.78 -10.48
N TYR A 128 21.76 -5.22 -9.30
CA TYR A 128 20.41 -4.81 -8.91
C TYR A 128 19.86 -3.78 -9.88
N LYS A 129 18.58 -3.92 -10.22
CA LYS A 129 17.87 -3.00 -11.10
C LYS A 129 16.86 -2.18 -10.29
N VAL A 130 16.74 -0.91 -10.61
CA VAL A 130 15.65 -0.08 -10.09
C VAL A 130 14.78 0.32 -11.28
N PRO A 131 13.47 0.01 -11.27
CA PRO A 131 12.69 -0.54 -10.15
C PRO A 131 13.01 -2.01 -9.81
N GLN A 132 12.81 -2.38 -8.53
CA GLN A 132 12.57 -3.77 -8.16
C GLN A 132 11.29 -4.21 -8.87
N MET A 133 11.37 -5.30 -9.65
CA MET A 133 10.21 -5.88 -10.33
C MET A 133 10.26 -7.39 -10.23
N GLY A 134 9.26 -7.99 -9.60
CA GLY A 134 9.15 -9.43 -9.46
C GLY A 134 8.72 -9.88 -8.06
N TRP A 135 8.90 -11.17 -7.82
CA TRP A 135 8.52 -11.81 -6.58
C TRP A 135 9.65 -11.73 -5.56
N ASN A 136 9.29 -11.37 -4.32
CA ASN A 136 10.22 -11.37 -3.19
C ASN A 136 9.53 -11.89 -1.93
N ARG A 137 10.33 -12.41 -0.99
CA ARG A 137 9.84 -12.93 0.28
C ARG A 137 9.60 -11.79 1.26
N VAL A 138 8.52 -11.87 2.02
CA VAL A 138 8.20 -10.90 3.06
C VAL A 138 8.36 -11.56 4.42
N HIS A 139 9.20 -10.97 5.26
CA HIS A 139 9.32 -11.30 6.67
C HIS A 139 8.29 -10.49 7.47
N GLN A 140 7.46 -11.17 8.25
CA GLN A 140 6.50 -10.55 9.15
C GLN A 140 7.27 -10.08 10.40
N SER A 141 7.74 -8.84 10.38
CA SER A 141 8.55 -8.27 11.47
C SER A 141 7.77 -8.10 12.78
N ARG A 142 6.44 -8.04 12.69
CA ARG A 142 5.51 -7.97 13.83
C ARG A 142 4.21 -8.70 13.53
N ALA A 143 3.59 -9.23 14.60
CA ALA A 143 2.28 -9.85 14.50
C ALA A 143 1.21 -8.80 14.16
N HIS A 144 0.34 -9.12 13.21
CA HIS A 144 -0.82 -8.31 12.83
C HIS A 144 -1.94 -9.20 12.29
N ALA A 145 -3.20 -8.80 12.48
CA ALA A 145 -4.35 -9.58 12.04
C ALA A 145 -4.35 -9.86 10.52
N LEU A 146 -3.82 -8.95 9.71
CA LEU A 146 -3.73 -9.16 8.26
C LEU A 146 -2.73 -10.23 7.85
N TRP A 147 -1.83 -10.65 8.73
CA TRP A 147 -0.92 -11.77 8.50
C TRP A 147 -1.52 -13.13 8.88
N GLU A 148 -2.73 -13.17 9.46
CA GLU A 148 -3.34 -14.45 9.84
C GLU A 148 -3.41 -15.42 8.65
N ARG A 149 -2.91 -16.66 8.84
CA ARG A 149 -2.81 -17.70 7.79
C ARG A 149 -1.98 -17.33 6.57
N VAL A 150 -1.20 -16.26 6.62
CA VAL A 150 -0.16 -15.95 5.65
C VAL A 150 1.15 -16.48 6.21
N PRO A 151 1.83 -17.44 5.55
CA PRO A 151 3.12 -17.93 6.05
C PRO A 151 4.15 -16.80 6.10
N ASP A 152 4.98 -16.77 7.15
CA ASP A 152 6.17 -15.92 7.13
C ASP A 152 7.07 -16.34 5.96
N GLN A 153 7.76 -15.39 5.35
CA GLN A 153 8.56 -15.59 4.14
C GLN A 153 7.73 -15.99 2.89
N ALA A 154 6.41 -15.76 2.89
CA ALA A 154 5.62 -15.90 1.69
C ALA A 154 6.09 -14.95 0.59
N TYR A 155 5.92 -15.36 -0.67
CA TYR A 155 6.26 -14.53 -1.82
C TYR A 155 5.14 -13.58 -2.17
N PHE A 156 5.52 -12.30 -2.43
CA PHE A 156 4.65 -11.26 -2.93
C PHE A 156 5.27 -10.59 -4.17
N TYR A 157 4.41 -10.00 -5.00
CA TYR A 157 4.83 -9.31 -6.20
C TYR A 157 5.07 -7.83 -5.96
N PHE A 158 6.27 -7.37 -6.33
CA PHE A 158 6.75 -5.99 -6.19
C PHE A 158 6.99 -5.34 -7.56
N VAL A 159 6.72 -4.05 -7.67
CA VAL A 159 7.14 -3.19 -8.77
C VAL A 159 7.25 -1.76 -8.27
N HIS A 160 8.45 -1.36 -7.82
CA HIS A 160 8.66 -0.03 -7.22
C HIS A 160 10.13 0.39 -7.24
N SER A 161 10.37 1.72 -7.23
CA SER A 161 11.69 2.33 -7.14
C SER A 161 11.94 3.02 -5.80
N TYR A 162 10.88 3.24 -5.03
CA TYR A 162 10.86 3.92 -3.74
C TYR A 162 10.19 3.03 -2.71
N TYR A 163 10.53 3.19 -1.44
CA TYR A 163 9.97 2.41 -0.34
C TYR A 163 9.76 3.27 0.90
N ALA A 164 8.85 2.85 1.76
CA ALA A 164 8.52 3.50 3.01
C ALA A 164 9.63 3.34 4.05
N GLN A 165 9.98 4.44 4.74
CA GLN A 165 10.87 4.46 5.90
C GLN A 165 10.13 5.17 7.05
N PRO A 166 9.28 4.44 7.80
CA PRO A 166 8.58 5.00 8.95
C PRO A 166 9.57 5.44 10.02
N GLU A 167 9.29 6.60 10.66
CA GLU A 167 10.10 7.10 11.78
C GLU A 167 9.99 6.18 13.00
N ASN A 168 8.78 5.68 13.26
CA ASN A 168 8.54 4.69 14.31
C ASN A 168 8.71 3.28 13.74
N ALA A 169 9.77 2.59 14.17
CA ALA A 169 10.04 1.21 13.74
C ALA A 169 8.91 0.22 14.11
N GLU A 170 8.08 0.54 15.10
CA GLU A 170 6.93 -0.30 15.47
C GLU A 170 5.84 -0.31 14.41
N GLU A 171 5.77 0.69 13.55
CA GLU A 171 4.84 0.74 12.43
C GLU A 171 5.26 -0.14 11.25
N SER A 172 6.53 -0.59 11.20
CA SER A 172 7.01 -1.60 10.23
C SER A 172 6.54 -3.00 10.67
N VAL A 173 5.58 -3.56 9.96
CA VAL A 173 5.02 -4.89 10.26
C VAL A 173 5.41 -5.96 9.23
N GLY A 174 6.06 -5.57 8.15
CA GLY A 174 6.61 -6.46 7.15
C GLY A 174 7.85 -5.86 6.51
N GLU A 175 8.87 -6.70 6.34
CA GLU A 175 10.15 -6.32 5.78
C GLU A 175 10.60 -7.30 4.70
N THR A 176 11.41 -6.82 3.78
CA THR A 176 12.04 -7.66 2.77
C THR A 176 13.43 -7.12 2.43
N GLU A 177 14.19 -7.85 1.63
CA GLU A 177 15.54 -7.48 1.23
C GLU A 177 15.65 -7.43 -0.30
N TYR A 178 16.17 -6.31 -0.80
CA TYR A 178 16.52 -6.14 -2.21
C TYR A 178 17.77 -5.25 -2.30
N GLY A 179 18.93 -5.85 -2.05
CA GLY A 179 20.20 -5.13 -1.88
C GLY A 179 20.30 -4.33 -0.57
N VAL A 180 19.17 -3.86 -0.08
CA VAL A 180 18.97 -3.28 1.25
C VAL A 180 17.74 -3.91 1.90
N ARG A 181 17.73 -4.00 3.21
CA ARG A 181 16.52 -4.36 3.97
C ARG A 181 15.62 -3.14 4.08
N PHE A 182 14.34 -3.29 3.80
CA PHE A 182 13.39 -2.19 3.82
C PHE A 182 12.00 -2.63 4.29
N THR A 183 11.23 -1.67 4.81
CA THR A 183 9.83 -1.85 5.17
C THR A 183 8.99 -1.99 3.92
N CYS A 184 8.19 -3.05 3.84
CA CYS A 184 7.29 -3.34 2.73
C CYS A 184 5.84 -3.53 3.16
N ALA A 185 5.57 -3.44 4.47
CA ALA A 185 4.23 -3.31 5.01
C ALA A 185 4.28 -2.48 6.29
N ILE A 186 3.35 -1.56 6.42
CA ILE A 186 3.20 -0.68 7.57
C ILE A 186 1.81 -0.84 8.18
N ALA A 187 1.73 -0.69 9.50
CA ALA A 187 0.45 -0.68 10.21
C ALA A 187 0.45 0.32 11.35
N ARG A 188 -0.68 0.99 11.53
CA ARG A 188 -0.93 1.89 12.64
C ARG A 188 -2.44 1.95 12.88
N ASP A 189 -2.86 1.67 14.09
CA ASP A 189 -4.27 1.70 14.50
C ASP A 189 -5.15 0.89 13.52
N ASN A 190 -6.04 1.55 12.80
CA ASN A 190 -6.95 0.99 11.80
C ASN A 190 -6.40 1.05 10.35
N ILE A 191 -5.13 1.36 10.18
CA ILE A 191 -4.46 1.43 8.88
C ILE A 191 -3.50 0.26 8.74
N PHE A 192 -3.57 -0.44 7.61
CA PHE A 192 -2.56 -1.38 7.14
C PHE A 192 -2.23 -1.03 5.69
N ALA A 193 -0.96 -1.10 5.31
CA ALA A 193 -0.59 -0.84 3.93
C ALA A 193 0.59 -1.69 3.48
N THR A 194 0.69 -1.92 2.17
CA THR A 194 1.70 -2.78 1.56
C THR A 194 2.34 -2.12 0.34
N GLN A 195 3.66 -2.21 0.23
CA GLN A 195 4.39 -1.81 -0.97
C GLN A 195 4.17 -2.81 -2.12
N PHE A 196 3.98 -4.06 -1.80
CA PHE A 196 3.66 -5.09 -2.79
C PHE A 196 2.18 -5.04 -3.20
N HIS A 197 1.86 -5.76 -4.26
CA HIS A 197 0.52 -5.88 -4.81
C HIS A 197 -0.15 -7.18 -4.34
N PRO A 198 -1.02 -7.18 -3.31
CA PRO A 198 -1.71 -8.39 -2.89
C PRO A 198 -2.55 -9.00 -4.01
N GLU A 199 -3.19 -8.16 -4.86
CA GLU A 199 -4.00 -8.60 -6.01
C GLU A 199 -3.20 -9.32 -7.11
N LYS A 200 -1.86 -9.24 -7.05
CA LYS A 200 -0.93 -9.95 -7.95
C LYS A 200 -0.12 -11.03 -7.24
N SER A 201 -0.40 -11.31 -5.97
CA SER A 201 0.42 -12.15 -5.10
C SER A 201 -0.23 -13.50 -4.79
N ALA A 202 -1.00 -14.04 -5.72
CA ALA A 202 -1.61 -15.35 -5.65
C ALA A 202 -2.35 -15.59 -4.31
N GLN A 203 -2.23 -16.78 -3.70
CA GLN A 203 -2.97 -17.15 -2.50
C GLN A 203 -2.58 -16.31 -1.28
N ALA A 204 -1.30 -15.95 -1.12
CA ALA A 204 -0.84 -15.12 0.00
C ALA A 204 -1.48 -13.73 -0.05
N GLY A 205 -1.55 -13.12 -1.24
CA GLY A 205 -2.20 -11.83 -1.43
C GLY A 205 -3.73 -11.88 -1.23
N LEU A 206 -4.38 -12.93 -1.74
CA LEU A 206 -5.82 -13.13 -1.51
C LEU A 206 -6.13 -13.35 -0.02
N GLN A 207 -5.22 -13.98 0.73
CA GLN A 207 -5.39 -14.14 2.18
C GLN A 207 -5.34 -12.80 2.90
N ILE A 208 -4.48 -11.86 2.50
CA ILE A 208 -4.47 -10.49 3.05
C ILE A 208 -5.81 -9.80 2.82
N TYR A 209 -6.37 -9.87 1.60
CA TYR A 209 -7.69 -9.29 1.33
C TYR A 209 -8.80 -9.95 2.16
N ARG A 210 -8.76 -11.29 2.31
CA ARG A 210 -9.72 -12.00 3.18
C ARG A 210 -9.63 -11.53 4.62
N ASN A 211 -8.41 -11.38 5.15
CA ASN A 211 -8.18 -10.88 6.49
C ASN A 211 -8.66 -9.43 6.64
N PHE A 212 -8.39 -8.58 5.64
CA PHE A 212 -8.85 -7.19 5.64
C PHE A 212 -10.38 -7.07 5.71
N VAL A 213 -11.11 -7.92 4.98
CA VAL A 213 -12.59 -7.92 5.00
C VAL A 213 -13.14 -8.20 6.40
N HIS A 214 -12.44 -9.00 7.21
CA HIS A 214 -12.87 -9.39 8.55
C HIS A 214 -12.14 -8.63 9.68
N TRP A 215 -11.15 -7.83 9.35
CA TRP A 215 -10.37 -7.10 10.34
C TRP A 215 -11.20 -6.00 11.02
N ASN A 216 -11.23 -6.01 12.35
CA ASN A 216 -11.85 -4.99 13.19
C ASN A 216 -10.79 -4.55 14.21
N PRO A 217 -10.04 -3.49 13.91
CA PRO A 217 -9.00 -2.94 14.78
C PRO A 217 -9.55 -2.28 16.03
#